data_c9395668abb36f9ae7ac53382f424f97
#
_entry.id   c9395668abb36f9ae7ac53382f424f97
#
_cell.length_a   1.000
_cell.length_b   1.000
_cell.length_c   1.000
_cell.angle_alpha   90.00
_cell.angle_beta   90.00
_cell.angle_gamma   90.00
#
_symmetry.space_group_name_H-M   'P 1'
#
loop_
_entity.id
_entity.type
_entity.pdbx_description
1 polymer ?
#
loop_
_entity_poly.entity_id
_entity_poly.type
_entity_poly.pdbx_seq_one_letter_code
_entity_poly.pdbx_strand_id
1 'polypeptide(L)'
;MRTAFDPFSFLVTSIAGWMNEHQHHVIDYLMEENRVLREQIGNRRLRFSDDQRRRLAAKARKVGRKILAQVATIVTPETLLAWHRKLIAKKYDGSAKRTAGRPRTAAEIAALVTRMARENRGWGCRRIQGALANLGHLLAYNTIADILRRHGMEPAPERSRKATWKEFLRSHWDQIVASDFFAIEVWTPTGLQRFVVLFFMELSTRRVEIGGVASRVNGLWMTQIARNLTDDVDGFLKGKRYLIHDRDPPYTREFLSMLAEAGIQSVRLPPRSPNLNAYAERFVRSIKEGCLERMIFFGEDSLRNAICEFVAHYHLDRNHQGLGNRLIVPITPGDEGGTVECRQRLGGLLNYYYRQAA
;
A
#
# COMPACT_ATOMS: atom_id res chain seq x y z
N MET A 1 -35.94 63.38 33.02
CA MET A 1 -36.75 62.30 33.63
C MET A 1 -36.04 61.83 34.89
N ARG A 2 -36.57 62.17 36.08
CA ARG A 2 -36.05 61.65 37.36
C ARG A 2 -36.56 60.21 37.49
N THR A 3 -35.68 59.21 37.37
CA THR A 3 -36.02 57.87 37.76
C THR A 3 -36.24 57.82 39.26
N ALA A 4 -37.46 57.69 39.67
CA ALA A 4 -37.80 57.47 41.08
C ALA A 4 -37.22 56.14 41.51
N PHE A 5 -36.34 56.15 42.52
CA PHE A 5 -35.86 54.97 43.18
C PHE A 5 -37.07 54.25 43.82
N ASP A 6 -37.39 53.08 43.25
CA ASP A 6 -38.41 52.21 43.82
C ASP A 6 -37.84 51.55 45.10
N PRO A 7 -38.45 51.90 46.30
CA PRO A 7 -37.96 51.37 47.57
C PRO A 7 -37.94 49.83 47.65
N PHE A 8 -38.84 49.17 46.92
CA PHE A 8 -38.90 47.73 46.89
C PHE A 8 -37.72 47.12 46.11
N SER A 9 -37.37 47.71 44.97
CA SER A 9 -36.19 47.30 44.21
C SER A 9 -34.92 47.52 45.00
N PHE A 10 -34.80 48.59 45.78
CA PHE A 10 -33.65 48.82 46.64
C PHE A 10 -33.52 47.77 47.75
N LEU A 11 -34.66 47.43 48.42
CA LEU A 11 -34.71 46.41 49.46
C LEU A 11 -34.31 45.03 48.91
N VAL A 12 -34.87 44.65 47.76
CA VAL A 12 -34.54 43.37 47.10
C VAL A 12 -33.03 43.30 46.71
N THR A 13 -32.46 44.38 46.17
CA THR A 13 -31.06 44.47 45.81
C THR A 13 -30.14 44.40 47.04
N SER A 14 -30.54 45.05 48.15
CA SER A 14 -29.80 45.04 49.42
C SER A 14 -29.79 43.64 50.05
N ILE A 15 -30.96 42.97 50.08
CA ILE A 15 -31.09 41.60 50.59
C ILE A 15 -30.28 40.63 49.69
N ALA A 16 -30.35 40.79 48.36
CA ALA A 16 -29.57 39.97 47.43
C ALA A 16 -28.04 40.19 47.60
N GLY A 17 -27.62 41.44 47.81
CA GLY A 17 -26.25 41.79 48.14
C GLY A 17 -25.76 41.14 49.43
N TRP A 18 -26.57 41.27 50.51
CA TRP A 18 -26.23 40.66 51.79
C TRP A 18 -26.20 39.13 51.73
N MET A 19 -27.14 38.50 51.04
CA MET A 19 -27.14 37.04 50.82
C MET A 19 -25.90 36.59 50.03
N ASN A 20 -25.50 37.35 49.02
CA ASN A 20 -24.34 37.04 48.22
C ASN A 20 -23.04 37.16 49.03
N GLU A 21 -22.91 38.22 49.84
CA GLU A 21 -21.75 38.42 50.73
C GLU A 21 -21.66 37.30 51.78
N HIS A 22 -22.78 36.95 52.42
CA HIS A 22 -22.82 35.86 53.37
C HIS A 22 -22.46 34.50 52.73
N GLN A 23 -22.92 34.23 51.49
CA GLN A 23 -22.51 33.05 50.75
C GLN A 23 -21.01 33.04 50.42
N HIS A 24 -20.42 34.19 50.10
CA HIS A 24 -18.98 34.30 49.89
C HIS A 24 -18.21 33.96 51.15
N HIS A 25 -18.57 34.48 52.29
CA HIS A 25 -17.91 34.15 53.56
C HIS A 25 -17.98 32.65 53.91
N VAL A 26 -19.10 32.01 53.66
CA VAL A 26 -19.24 30.57 53.87
C VAL A 26 -18.38 29.78 52.88
N ILE A 27 -18.28 30.21 51.63
CA ILE A 27 -17.44 29.57 50.64
C ILE A 27 -15.94 29.70 51.01
N ASP A 28 -15.53 30.92 51.42
CA ASP A 28 -14.17 31.19 51.83
C ASP A 28 -13.77 30.36 53.06
N TYR A 29 -14.66 30.26 54.05
CA TYR A 29 -14.43 29.38 55.20
C TYR A 29 -14.25 27.91 54.80
N LEU A 30 -15.13 27.40 53.95
CA LEU A 30 -15.05 26.00 53.48
C LEU A 30 -13.82 25.75 52.61
N MET A 31 -13.36 26.76 51.89
CA MET A 31 -12.12 26.65 51.12
C MET A 31 -10.87 26.59 52.03
N GLU A 32 -10.86 27.39 53.09
CA GLU A 32 -9.76 27.39 54.05
C GLU A 32 -9.80 26.09 54.89
N GLU A 33 -10.95 25.65 55.32
CA GLU A 33 -11.11 24.37 56.03
C GLU A 33 -10.57 23.21 55.18
N ASN A 34 -10.94 23.15 53.88
CA ASN A 34 -10.41 22.13 52.95
C ASN A 34 -8.91 22.24 52.77
N ARG A 35 -8.35 23.45 52.79
CA ARG A 35 -6.91 23.68 52.70
C ARG A 35 -6.16 23.11 53.91
N VAL A 36 -6.65 23.46 55.11
CA VAL A 36 -6.11 22.94 56.36
C VAL A 36 -6.15 21.43 56.46
N LEU A 37 -7.32 20.83 56.07
CA LEU A 37 -7.47 19.39 56.04
C LEU A 37 -6.51 18.72 55.06
N ARG A 38 -6.23 19.38 53.93
CA ARG A 38 -5.29 18.89 52.96
C ARG A 38 -3.83 18.97 53.43
N GLU A 39 -3.50 20.03 54.15
CA GLU A 39 -2.18 20.16 54.77
C GLU A 39 -1.95 19.04 55.81
N GLN A 40 -2.98 18.73 56.63
CA GLN A 40 -2.90 17.64 57.62
C GLN A 40 -2.77 16.24 56.94
N ILE A 41 -3.39 16.03 55.81
CA ILE A 41 -3.29 14.79 55.04
C ILE A 41 -1.91 14.66 54.38
N GLY A 42 -1.27 15.80 54.07
CA GLY A 42 0.04 15.84 53.40
C GLY A 42 0.02 15.15 52.05
N ASN A 43 1.12 14.49 51.70
CA ASN A 43 1.27 13.81 50.41
C ASN A 43 0.59 12.43 50.32
N ARG A 44 -0.26 12.05 51.27
CA ARG A 44 -0.98 10.78 51.22
C ARG A 44 -2.03 10.79 50.09
N ARG A 45 -1.97 9.77 49.23
CA ARG A 45 -2.95 9.61 48.15
C ARG A 45 -4.34 9.24 48.73
N LEU A 46 -5.30 10.11 48.58
CA LEU A 46 -6.68 9.83 48.98
C LEU A 46 -7.31 8.74 48.11
N ARG A 47 -7.89 7.74 48.75
CA ARG A 47 -8.63 6.66 48.08
C ARG A 47 -10.14 6.88 48.30
N PHE A 48 -10.82 7.29 47.25
CA PHE A 48 -12.28 7.49 47.30
C PHE A 48 -13.02 6.21 47.01
N SER A 49 -14.06 5.92 47.82
CA SER A 49 -15.04 4.88 47.52
C SER A 49 -15.89 5.28 46.33
N ASP A 50 -16.57 4.32 45.72
CA ASP A 50 -17.45 4.58 44.57
C ASP A 50 -18.62 5.50 44.93
N ASP A 51 -19.13 5.43 46.14
CA ASP A 51 -20.15 6.33 46.62
C ASP A 51 -19.63 7.75 46.77
N GLN A 52 -18.46 7.96 47.33
CA GLN A 52 -17.81 9.27 47.42
C GLN A 52 -17.57 9.88 46.04
N ARG A 53 -17.11 9.09 45.09
CA ARG A 53 -16.93 9.53 43.71
C ARG A 53 -18.24 9.97 43.08
N ARG A 54 -19.32 9.20 43.29
CA ARG A 54 -20.67 9.57 42.78
C ARG A 54 -21.14 10.89 43.34
N ARG A 55 -21.07 11.08 44.66
CA ARG A 55 -21.52 12.31 45.33
C ARG A 55 -20.75 13.51 44.86
N LEU A 56 -19.43 13.42 44.81
CA LEU A 56 -18.54 14.50 44.32
C LEU A 56 -18.83 14.82 42.85
N ALA A 57 -18.94 13.81 42.00
CA ALA A 57 -19.21 14.01 40.58
C ALA A 57 -20.57 14.65 40.29
N ALA A 58 -21.60 14.28 41.07
CA ALA A 58 -22.94 14.86 40.93
C ALA A 58 -22.98 16.35 41.33
N LYS A 59 -22.27 16.72 42.39
CA LYS A 59 -22.14 18.11 42.83
C LYS A 59 -21.27 18.93 41.87
N ALA A 60 -20.13 18.38 41.46
CA ALA A 60 -19.19 19.03 40.56
C ALA A 60 -19.83 19.48 39.23
N ARG A 61 -20.72 18.66 38.65
CA ARG A 61 -21.44 19.03 37.43
C ARG A 61 -22.25 20.33 37.57
N LYS A 62 -22.91 20.53 38.72
CA LYS A 62 -23.76 21.71 38.96
C LYS A 62 -22.92 22.97 39.05
N VAL A 63 -21.71 22.89 39.56
CA VAL A 63 -20.78 24.01 39.76
C VAL A 63 -20.12 24.48 38.48
N GLY A 64 -19.83 23.56 37.57
CA GLY A 64 -19.15 23.83 36.28
C GLY A 64 -17.63 23.97 36.41
N ARG A 65 -16.92 23.80 35.26
CA ARG A 65 -15.48 23.68 35.22
C ARG A 65 -14.70 24.89 35.74
N LYS A 66 -15.20 26.12 35.42
CA LYS A 66 -14.52 27.37 35.80
C LYS A 66 -14.46 27.54 37.31
N ILE A 67 -15.58 27.34 37.97
CA ILE A 67 -15.70 27.49 39.44
C ILE A 67 -15.01 26.33 40.14
N LEU A 68 -15.11 25.08 39.59
CA LEU A 68 -14.37 23.93 40.12
C LEU A 68 -12.87 24.13 40.13
N ALA A 69 -12.30 24.85 39.16
CA ALA A 69 -10.88 25.15 39.11
C ALA A 69 -10.42 26.04 40.30
N GLN A 70 -11.34 26.82 40.88
CA GLN A 70 -11.05 27.69 42.03
C GLN A 70 -11.30 26.97 43.37
N VAL A 71 -12.35 26.14 43.45
CA VAL A 71 -12.83 25.53 44.71
C VAL A 71 -12.38 24.08 44.93
N ALA A 72 -12.01 23.36 43.87
CA ALA A 72 -11.69 21.95 43.99
C ALA A 72 -10.24 21.74 44.45
N THR A 73 -10.07 21.52 45.73
CA THR A 73 -8.74 21.33 46.35
C THR A 73 -8.30 19.84 46.45
N ILE A 74 -9.24 18.91 46.56
CA ILE A 74 -8.98 17.51 46.87
C ILE A 74 -8.81 16.64 45.58
N VAL A 75 -9.57 16.97 44.52
CA VAL A 75 -9.58 16.25 43.25
C VAL A 75 -9.67 17.26 42.12
N THR A 76 -8.90 17.05 41.04
CA THR A 76 -8.91 17.95 39.90
C THR A 76 -10.29 18.00 39.22
N PRO A 77 -10.70 19.15 38.65
CA PRO A 77 -11.95 19.29 37.91
C PRO A 77 -12.13 18.27 36.81
N GLU A 78 -11.05 17.94 36.10
CA GLU A 78 -11.03 16.95 35.03
C GLU A 78 -11.41 15.56 35.53
N THR A 79 -10.89 15.17 36.68
CA THR A 79 -11.18 13.87 37.30
C THR A 79 -12.64 13.80 37.77
N LEU A 80 -13.18 14.85 38.38
CA LEU A 80 -14.57 14.93 38.80
C LEU A 80 -15.53 14.80 37.60
N LEU A 81 -15.25 15.52 36.52
CA LEU A 81 -16.06 15.48 35.31
C LEU A 81 -15.90 14.12 34.56
N ALA A 82 -14.74 13.51 34.64
CA ALA A 82 -14.54 12.15 34.11
C ALA A 82 -15.36 11.10 34.89
N TRP A 83 -15.42 11.20 36.20
CA TRP A 83 -16.29 10.34 37.00
C TRP A 83 -17.76 10.51 36.65
N HIS A 84 -18.21 11.77 36.43
CA HIS A 84 -19.58 12.04 36.00
C HIS A 84 -19.87 11.39 34.63
N ARG A 85 -18.96 11.52 33.64
CA ARG A 85 -19.12 10.85 32.33
C ARG A 85 -19.23 9.33 32.45
N LYS A 86 -18.43 8.71 33.33
CA LYS A 86 -18.53 7.27 33.60
C LYS A 86 -19.86 6.86 34.22
N LEU A 87 -20.42 7.70 35.10
CA LEU A 87 -21.75 7.46 35.69
C LEU A 87 -22.87 7.51 34.65
N ILE A 88 -22.79 8.47 33.71
CA ILE A 88 -23.72 8.54 32.58
C ILE A 88 -23.60 7.32 31.69
N ALA A 89 -22.38 6.97 31.29
CA ALA A 89 -22.14 5.80 30.45
C ALA A 89 -22.71 4.52 31.07
N LYS A 90 -22.50 4.32 32.39
CA LYS A 90 -23.05 3.16 33.11
C LYS A 90 -24.57 3.19 33.21
N LYS A 91 -25.21 4.39 33.35
CA LYS A 91 -26.67 4.54 33.39
C LYS A 91 -27.32 4.12 32.06
N TYR A 92 -26.67 4.41 30.93
CA TYR A 92 -27.16 4.11 29.59
C TYR A 92 -26.56 2.83 28.99
N ASP A 93 -25.77 2.08 29.76
CA ASP A 93 -25.22 0.81 29.33
C ASP A 93 -26.34 -0.25 29.31
N GLY A 94 -26.78 -0.57 28.10
CA GLY A 94 -27.78 -1.64 27.86
C GLY A 94 -27.16 -3.02 27.62
N SER A 95 -25.85 -3.21 27.84
CA SER A 95 -25.15 -4.46 27.53
C SER A 95 -25.74 -5.67 28.28
N ALA A 96 -26.15 -5.48 29.55
CA ALA A 96 -26.77 -6.53 30.36
C ALA A 96 -28.19 -6.94 29.89
N LYS A 97 -28.85 -6.12 29.06
CA LYS A 97 -30.17 -6.39 28.50
C LYS A 97 -30.12 -7.00 27.10
N ARG A 98 -28.92 -7.12 26.51
CA ARG A 98 -28.75 -7.75 25.20
C ARG A 98 -28.81 -9.25 25.35
N THR A 99 -29.86 -9.84 24.82
CA THR A 99 -29.95 -11.30 24.64
C THR A 99 -28.98 -11.72 23.51
N ALA A 100 -28.50 -12.95 23.57
CA ALA A 100 -27.73 -13.54 22.49
C ALA A 100 -28.54 -13.45 21.20
N GLY A 101 -27.98 -12.81 20.15
CA GLY A 101 -28.60 -12.72 18.84
C GLY A 101 -28.74 -14.09 18.17
N ARG A 102 -29.33 -14.11 16.98
CA ARG A 102 -29.45 -15.35 16.18
C ARG A 102 -28.09 -16.05 16.08
N PRO A 103 -28.03 -17.39 16.34
CA PRO A 103 -26.80 -18.17 16.21
C PRO A 103 -26.13 -17.92 14.85
N ARG A 104 -24.82 -17.87 14.82
CA ARG A 104 -24.05 -17.75 13.57
C ARG A 104 -24.19 -19.02 12.75
N THR A 105 -24.16 -18.88 11.41
CA THR A 105 -24.06 -20.01 10.49
C THR A 105 -22.85 -20.86 10.86
N ALA A 106 -23.00 -22.20 10.79
CA ALA A 106 -21.94 -23.14 11.09
C ALA A 106 -20.62 -22.79 10.37
N ALA A 107 -19.51 -22.92 11.06
CA ALA A 107 -18.20 -22.52 10.55
C ALA A 107 -17.83 -23.23 9.24
N GLU A 108 -18.23 -24.49 9.11
CA GLU A 108 -18.03 -25.32 7.89
C GLU A 108 -18.74 -24.72 6.67
N ILE A 109 -19.98 -24.28 6.83
CA ILE A 109 -20.75 -23.67 5.75
C ILE A 109 -20.14 -22.30 5.38
N ALA A 110 -19.69 -21.51 6.36
CA ALA A 110 -19.00 -20.24 6.10
C ALA A 110 -17.68 -20.47 5.34
N ALA A 111 -16.92 -21.49 5.69
CA ALA A 111 -15.71 -21.91 5.00
C ALA A 111 -16.00 -22.32 3.54
N LEU A 112 -17.09 -23.07 3.33
CA LEU A 112 -17.52 -23.49 1.99
C LEU A 112 -17.91 -22.28 1.11
N VAL A 113 -18.68 -21.32 1.65
CA VAL A 113 -19.04 -20.08 0.97
C VAL A 113 -17.78 -19.30 0.54
N THR A 114 -16.82 -19.16 1.44
CA THR A 114 -15.56 -18.42 1.15
C THR A 114 -14.70 -19.15 0.14
N ARG A 115 -14.65 -20.47 0.18
CA ARG A 115 -13.97 -21.32 -0.79
C ARG A 115 -14.58 -21.17 -2.17
N MET A 116 -15.91 -21.32 -2.32
CA MET A 116 -16.61 -21.14 -3.59
C MET A 116 -16.36 -19.76 -4.19
N ALA A 117 -16.35 -18.72 -3.36
CA ALA A 117 -16.09 -17.36 -3.81
C ALA A 117 -14.65 -17.12 -4.25
N ARG A 118 -13.65 -17.78 -3.64
CA ARG A 118 -12.23 -17.68 -4.02
C ARG A 118 -11.93 -18.42 -5.31
N GLU A 119 -12.45 -19.65 -5.42
CA GLU A 119 -12.24 -20.50 -6.59
C GLU A 119 -12.97 -19.93 -7.82
N ASN A 120 -14.11 -19.26 -7.63
CA ASN A 120 -14.96 -18.75 -8.69
C ASN A 120 -15.19 -17.23 -8.54
N ARG A 121 -14.25 -16.42 -8.95
CA ARG A 121 -14.29 -14.95 -8.79
C ARG A 121 -15.49 -14.27 -9.44
N GLY A 122 -16.01 -14.83 -10.52
CA GLY A 122 -17.20 -14.34 -11.21
C GLY A 122 -18.54 -14.76 -10.58
N TRP A 123 -18.52 -15.56 -9.49
CA TRP A 123 -19.77 -15.99 -8.86
C TRP A 123 -20.30 -14.95 -7.88
N GLY A 124 -21.46 -14.39 -8.18
CA GLY A 124 -22.21 -13.56 -7.24
C GLY A 124 -22.91 -14.41 -6.16
N CYS A 125 -23.41 -13.72 -5.13
CA CYS A 125 -24.10 -14.38 -4.01
C CYS A 125 -25.24 -15.33 -4.45
N ARG A 126 -25.99 -14.97 -5.50
CA ARG A 126 -27.06 -15.84 -6.04
C ARG A 126 -26.53 -17.14 -6.63
N ARG A 127 -25.39 -17.10 -7.31
CA ARG A 127 -24.79 -18.31 -7.90
C ARG A 127 -24.20 -19.21 -6.82
N ILE A 128 -23.58 -18.62 -5.81
CA ILE A 128 -23.11 -19.35 -4.62
C ILE A 128 -24.30 -19.94 -3.86
N GLN A 129 -25.42 -19.22 -3.75
CA GLN A 129 -26.66 -19.70 -3.13
C GLN A 129 -27.18 -20.95 -3.85
N GLY A 130 -27.25 -20.94 -5.18
CA GLY A 130 -27.66 -22.09 -5.98
C GLY A 130 -26.72 -23.29 -5.80
N ALA A 131 -25.40 -23.07 -5.82
CA ALA A 131 -24.42 -24.12 -5.60
C ALA A 131 -24.53 -24.75 -4.20
N LEU A 132 -24.79 -23.94 -3.16
CA LEU A 132 -25.03 -24.43 -1.80
C LEU A 132 -26.33 -25.22 -1.70
N ALA A 133 -27.39 -24.76 -2.38
CA ALA A 133 -28.67 -25.49 -2.41
C ALA A 133 -28.52 -26.90 -3.04
N ASN A 134 -27.70 -27.04 -4.08
CA ASN A 134 -27.37 -28.34 -4.69
C ASN A 134 -26.62 -29.28 -3.72
N LEU A 135 -25.96 -28.73 -2.70
CA LEU A 135 -25.30 -29.47 -1.61
C LEU A 135 -26.21 -29.65 -0.40
N GLY A 136 -27.51 -29.30 -0.47
CA GLY A 136 -28.45 -29.41 0.63
C GLY A 136 -28.42 -28.27 1.64
N HIS A 137 -27.62 -27.20 1.39
CA HIS A 137 -27.51 -26.06 2.30
C HIS A 137 -28.35 -24.88 1.82
N LEU A 138 -29.51 -24.65 2.45
CA LEU A 138 -30.40 -23.54 2.13
C LEU A 138 -30.01 -22.30 2.95
N LEU A 139 -29.30 -21.35 2.34
CA LEU A 139 -28.93 -20.06 2.92
C LEU A 139 -29.63 -18.91 2.20
N ALA A 140 -30.01 -17.90 3.00
CA ALA A 140 -30.51 -16.65 2.42
C ALA A 140 -29.38 -15.85 1.76
N TYR A 141 -29.69 -15.10 0.69
CA TYR A 141 -28.76 -14.21 -0.01
C TYR A 141 -27.97 -13.30 0.95
N ASN A 142 -28.66 -12.66 1.90
CA ASN A 142 -28.04 -11.75 2.85
C ASN A 142 -27.03 -12.45 3.77
N THR A 143 -27.32 -13.71 4.14
CA THR A 143 -26.39 -14.51 4.98
C THR A 143 -25.09 -14.79 4.23
N ILE A 144 -25.17 -15.11 2.92
CA ILE A 144 -23.99 -15.31 2.07
C ILE A 144 -23.21 -14.00 1.92
N ALA A 145 -23.90 -12.89 1.66
CA ALA A 145 -23.28 -11.58 1.53
C ALA A 145 -22.58 -11.16 2.83
N ASP A 146 -23.17 -11.42 3.98
CA ASP A 146 -22.56 -11.12 5.28
C ASP A 146 -21.36 -12.00 5.62
N ILE A 147 -21.40 -13.28 5.24
CA ILE A 147 -20.24 -14.17 5.37
C ILE A 147 -19.08 -13.62 4.51
N LEU A 148 -19.33 -13.30 3.26
CA LEU A 148 -18.30 -12.77 2.36
C LEU A 148 -17.73 -11.44 2.88
N ARG A 149 -18.57 -10.52 3.36
CA ARG A 149 -18.15 -9.23 3.91
C ARG A 149 -17.27 -9.40 5.16
N ARG A 150 -17.64 -10.31 6.08
CA ARG A 150 -16.83 -10.62 7.28
C ARG A 150 -15.45 -11.18 6.93
N HIS A 151 -15.32 -11.87 5.82
CA HIS A 151 -14.04 -12.39 5.32
C HIS A 151 -13.33 -11.43 4.35
N GLY A 152 -13.76 -10.16 4.27
CA GLY A 152 -13.14 -9.13 3.44
C GLY A 152 -13.30 -9.36 1.93
N MET A 153 -14.30 -10.15 1.52
CA MET A 153 -14.57 -10.45 0.13
C MET A 153 -15.68 -9.55 -0.41
N GLU A 154 -15.36 -8.74 -1.43
CA GLU A 154 -16.36 -7.95 -2.14
C GLU A 154 -17.28 -8.86 -3.00
N PRO A 155 -18.55 -8.45 -3.27
CA PRO A 155 -19.42 -9.21 -4.17
C PRO A 155 -18.87 -9.20 -5.62
N ALA A 156 -19.22 -10.22 -6.43
CA ALA A 156 -19.03 -10.12 -7.87
C ALA A 156 -20.05 -9.09 -8.43
N PRO A 157 -19.74 -8.28 -9.42
CA PRO A 157 -18.60 -8.28 -10.34
C PRO A 157 -17.36 -7.53 -9.83
N GLU A 158 -17.40 -6.90 -8.66
CA GLU A 158 -16.28 -6.10 -8.15
C GLU A 158 -15.04 -6.96 -7.86
N ARG A 159 -15.23 -8.21 -7.37
CA ARG A 159 -14.14 -9.18 -7.22
C ARG A 159 -13.45 -9.52 -8.54
N SER A 160 -14.21 -9.58 -9.63
CA SER A 160 -13.68 -9.92 -10.94
C SER A 160 -12.96 -8.71 -11.59
N ARG A 161 -13.36 -7.49 -11.23
CA ARG A 161 -12.74 -6.26 -11.72
C ARG A 161 -11.43 -5.91 -11.02
N LYS A 162 -11.22 -6.44 -9.82
CA LYS A 162 -10.04 -6.13 -9.00
C LYS A 162 -9.14 -7.36 -8.81
N ALA A 163 -8.75 -8.02 -9.90
CA ALA A 163 -7.53 -8.81 -9.83
C ALA A 163 -6.41 -7.85 -9.46
N THR A 164 -5.82 -8.01 -8.28
CA THR A 164 -4.69 -7.16 -7.89
C THR A 164 -3.56 -7.36 -8.88
N TRP A 165 -2.76 -6.33 -9.12
CA TRP A 165 -1.57 -6.44 -9.98
C TRP A 165 -0.70 -7.65 -9.62
N LYS A 166 -0.55 -7.92 -8.33
CA LYS A 166 0.18 -9.10 -7.81
C LYS A 166 -0.43 -10.43 -8.26
N GLU A 167 -1.75 -10.53 -8.26
CA GLU A 167 -2.47 -11.74 -8.71
C GLU A 167 -2.39 -11.92 -10.21
N PHE A 168 -2.51 -10.83 -10.98
CA PHE A 168 -2.33 -10.84 -12.43
C PHE A 168 -0.93 -11.33 -12.79
N LEU A 169 0.12 -10.74 -12.21
CA LEU A 169 1.50 -11.17 -12.42
C LEU A 169 1.70 -12.64 -12.06
N ARG A 170 1.21 -13.08 -10.89
CA ARG A 170 1.35 -14.47 -10.45
C ARG A 170 0.68 -15.48 -11.36
N SER A 171 -0.50 -15.14 -11.91
CA SER A 171 -1.28 -16.04 -12.75
C SER A 171 -0.73 -16.19 -14.17
N HIS A 172 0.05 -15.18 -14.63
CA HIS A 172 0.53 -15.13 -16.03
C HIS A 172 2.06 -14.96 -16.11
N TRP A 173 2.78 -15.30 -15.02
CA TRP A 173 4.19 -14.98 -14.85
C TRP A 173 5.07 -15.38 -16.02
N ASP A 174 4.88 -16.58 -16.57
CA ASP A 174 5.65 -17.11 -17.69
C ASP A 174 5.24 -16.54 -19.06
N GLN A 175 4.11 -15.87 -19.13
CA GLN A 175 3.52 -15.33 -20.35
C GLN A 175 3.67 -13.81 -20.45
N ILE A 176 4.35 -13.18 -19.50
CA ILE A 176 4.48 -11.72 -19.44
C ILE A 176 5.87 -11.29 -19.88
N VAL A 177 5.91 -10.34 -20.79
CA VAL A 177 7.08 -9.55 -21.13
C VAL A 177 6.86 -8.10 -20.70
N ALA A 178 7.85 -7.50 -20.11
CA ALA A 178 7.87 -6.06 -19.83
C ALA A 178 8.74 -5.36 -20.87
N SER A 179 8.40 -4.14 -21.26
CA SER A 179 9.26 -3.30 -22.11
C SER A 179 9.35 -1.89 -21.54
N ASP A 180 10.45 -1.25 -21.86
CA ASP A 180 10.71 0.12 -21.47
C ASP A 180 11.76 0.75 -22.40
N PHE A 181 11.85 2.07 -22.33
CA PHE A 181 12.85 2.86 -23.05
C PHE A 181 13.84 3.48 -22.07
N PHE A 182 15.09 3.54 -22.48
CA PHE A 182 16.05 4.43 -21.82
C PHE A 182 16.87 5.20 -22.86
N ALA A 183 17.42 6.30 -22.44
CA ALA A 183 18.22 7.15 -23.33
C ALA A 183 19.65 7.31 -22.81
N ILE A 184 20.58 7.46 -23.76
CA ILE A 184 21.99 7.70 -23.51
C ILE A 184 22.52 8.73 -24.50
N GLU A 185 23.48 9.53 -24.09
CA GLU A 185 24.14 10.53 -24.93
C GLU A 185 25.42 9.96 -25.51
N VAL A 186 25.64 10.17 -26.80
CA VAL A 186 26.75 9.64 -27.57
C VAL A 186 27.41 10.78 -28.35
N TRP A 187 28.72 10.85 -28.33
CA TRP A 187 29.49 11.76 -29.18
C TRP A 187 29.51 11.24 -30.60
N THR A 188 29.02 12.08 -31.53
CA THR A 188 29.03 11.83 -32.98
C THR A 188 29.81 12.88 -33.69
N PRO A 189 30.20 12.71 -34.98
CA PRO A 189 30.85 13.76 -35.77
C PRO A 189 30.06 15.06 -35.84
N THR A 190 28.73 15.00 -35.61
CA THR A 190 27.85 16.17 -35.62
C THR A 190 27.59 16.75 -34.22
N GLY A 191 28.28 16.24 -33.19
CA GLY A 191 28.14 16.64 -31.80
C GLY A 191 27.46 15.58 -30.92
N LEU A 192 27.11 15.98 -29.71
CA LEU A 192 26.45 15.12 -28.73
C LEU A 192 25.01 14.80 -29.18
N GLN A 193 24.71 13.55 -29.40
CA GLN A 193 23.39 13.10 -29.81
C GLN A 193 22.79 12.13 -28.78
N ARG A 194 21.47 12.26 -28.57
CA ARG A 194 20.72 11.36 -27.69
C ARG A 194 20.21 10.16 -28.47
N PHE A 195 20.61 8.97 -28.05
CA PHE A 195 20.08 7.70 -28.55
C PHE A 195 19.09 7.13 -27.57
N VAL A 196 18.04 6.51 -28.09
CA VAL A 196 16.99 5.82 -27.34
C VAL A 196 17.13 4.32 -27.59
N VAL A 197 17.11 3.55 -26.54
CA VAL A 197 17.20 2.09 -26.55
C VAL A 197 15.86 1.53 -26.09
N LEU A 198 15.25 0.68 -26.90
CA LEU A 198 14.07 -0.11 -26.54
C LEU A 198 14.51 -1.52 -26.20
N PHE A 199 14.01 -2.05 -25.09
CA PHE A 199 14.25 -3.42 -24.71
C PHE A 199 12.98 -4.10 -24.23
N PHE A 200 13.03 -5.43 -24.24
CA PHE A 200 11.98 -6.32 -23.78
C PHE A 200 12.57 -7.30 -22.77
N MET A 201 11.83 -7.61 -21.71
CA MET A 201 12.28 -8.53 -20.66
C MET A 201 11.19 -9.54 -20.32
N GLU A 202 11.49 -10.81 -20.39
CA GLU A 202 10.65 -11.86 -19.81
C GLU A 202 10.67 -11.80 -18.29
N LEU A 203 9.52 -11.72 -17.65
CA LEU A 203 9.48 -11.58 -16.19
C LEU A 203 9.91 -12.86 -15.46
N SER A 204 9.64 -14.04 -16.02
CA SER A 204 9.97 -15.32 -15.38
C SER A 204 11.46 -15.65 -15.41
N THR A 205 12.08 -15.49 -16.57
CA THR A 205 13.47 -15.87 -16.83
C THR A 205 14.46 -14.74 -16.63
N ARG A 206 14.00 -13.50 -16.65
CA ARG A 206 14.82 -12.26 -16.74
C ARG A 206 15.57 -12.11 -18.05
N ARG A 207 15.32 -12.94 -19.04
CA ARG A 207 15.91 -12.81 -20.36
C ARG A 207 15.52 -11.46 -20.98
N VAL A 208 16.50 -10.77 -21.52
CA VAL A 208 16.35 -9.44 -22.11
C VAL A 208 16.65 -9.53 -23.60
N GLU A 209 15.85 -8.84 -24.40
CA GLU A 209 16.08 -8.63 -25.82
C GLU A 209 16.11 -7.12 -26.08
N ILE A 210 17.11 -6.68 -26.83
CA ILE A 210 17.21 -5.28 -27.28
C ILE A 210 16.39 -5.15 -28.57
N GLY A 211 15.25 -4.51 -28.50
CA GLY A 211 14.40 -4.27 -29.66
C GLY A 211 15.05 -3.36 -30.68
N GLY A 212 15.84 -2.39 -30.21
CA GLY A 212 16.60 -1.53 -31.12
C GLY A 212 17.23 -0.33 -30.41
N VAL A 213 18.14 0.34 -31.14
CA VAL A 213 18.80 1.57 -30.75
C VAL A 213 18.60 2.56 -31.89
N ALA A 214 18.11 3.76 -31.58
CA ALA A 214 17.88 4.81 -32.59
C ALA A 214 18.07 6.21 -32.03
N SER A 215 18.58 7.13 -32.84
CA SER A 215 18.61 8.55 -32.49
C SER A 215 17.25 9.23 -32.69
N ARG A 216 16.40 8.66 -33.54
CA ARG A 216 15.02 9.11 -33.79
C ARG A 216 14.07 7.91 -33.81
N VAL A 217 13.20 7.84 -32.85
CA VAL A 217 12.14 6.82 -32.76
C VAL A 217 10.93 7.32 -33.54
N ASN A 218 10.47 6.53 -34.52
CA ASN A 218 9.26 6.83 -35.31
C ASN A 218 8.39 5.57 -35.47
N GLY A 219 7.19 5.74 -36.06
CA GLY A 219 6.26 4.63 -36.24
C GLY A 219 6.79 3.49 -37.12
N LEU A 220 7.55 3.79 -38.20
CA LEU A 220 8.12 2.79 -39.10
C LEU A 220 9.15 1.91 -38.35
N TRP A 221 10.00 2.54 -37.53
CA TRP A 221 10.95 1.83 -36.68
C TRP A 221 10.24 0.89 -35.68
N MET A 222 9.19 1.39 -35.02
CA MET A 222 8.38 0.57 -34.12
C MET A 222 7.68 -0.58 -34.83
N THR A 223 7.16 -0.34 -36.04
CA THR A 223 6.55 -1.39 -36.89
C THR A 223 7.56 -2.49 -37.24
N GLN A 224 8.80 -2.13 -37.59
CA GLN A 224 9.85 -3.11 -37.88
C GLN A 224 10.22 -3.93 -36.62
N ILE A 225 10.30 -3.26 -35.47
CA ILE A 225 10.53 -3.97 -34.20
C ILE A 225 9.39 -4.95 -33.90
N ALA A 226 8.13 -4.55 -34.12
CA ALA A 226 6.98 -5.46 -33.94
C ALA A 226 7.12 -6.71 -34.80
N ARG A 227 7.49 -6.58 -36.07
CA ARG A 227 7.72 -7.73 -36.97
C ARG A 227 8.80 -8.66 -36.44
N ASN A 228 9.95 -8.11 -36.04
CA ASN A 228 11.05 -8.90 -35.50
C ASN A 228 10.69 -9.65 -34.21
N LEU A 229 9.90 -8.99 -33.33
CA LEU A 229 9.47 -9.58 -32.05
C LEU A 229 8.42 -10.69 -32.22
N THR A 230 7.58 -10.59 -33.25
CA THR A 230 6.48 -11.52 -33.49
C THR A 230 6.80 -12.53 -34.60
N ASP A 231 8.05 -12.61 -35.05
CA ASP A 231 8.48 -13.59 -36.04
C ASP A 231 8.16 -15.03 -35.57
N ASP A 232 7.65 -15.85 -36.48
CA ASP A 232 7.22 -17.21 -36.16
C ASP A 232 8.38 -18.18 -35.86
N VAL A 233 9.58 -17.83 -36.27
CA VAL A 233 10.75 -18.71 -36.11
C VAL A 233 11.49 -18.37 -34.81
N ASP A 234 11.94 -17.14 -34.64
CA ASP A 234 12.81 -16.69 -33.56
C ASP A 234 12.33 -15.47 -32.78
N GLY A 235 11.11 -14.99 -33.04
CA GLY A 235 10.53 -13.83 -32.38
C GLY A 235 10.52 -13.96 -30.85
N PHE A 236 11.05 -12.96 -30.16
CA PHE A 236 11.18 -12.95 -28.69
C PHE A 236 9.82 -13.06 -27.96
N LEU A 237 8.74 -12.61 -28.60
CA LEU A 237 7.39 -12.68 -28.03
C LEU A 237 6.66 -13.98 -28.36
N LYS A 238 7.28 -14.92 -29.02
CA LYS A 238 6.69 -16.23 -29.31
C LYS A 238 6.27 -16.95 -28.03
N GLY A 239 5.01 -17.38 -27.97
CA GLY A 239 4.42 -18.03 -26.79
C GLY A 239 4.12 -17.09 -25.61
N LYS A 240 4.32 -15.80 -25.78
CA LYS A 240 3.95 -14.80 -24.79
C LYS A 240 2.53 -14.28 -25.07
N ARG A 241 1.85 -13.82 -24.02
CA ARG A 241 0.47 -13.34 -24.10
C ARG A 241 0.30 -11.88 -23.70
N TYR A 242 1.17 -11.37 -22.85
CA TYR A 242 1.04 -10.02 -22.32
C TYR A 242 2.31 -9.23 -22.48
N LEU A 243 2.20 -8.00 -23.00
CA LEU A 243 3.27 -7.01 -23.02
C LEU A 243 2.90 -5.87 -22.06
N ILE A 244 3.65 -5.73 -20.97
CA ILE A 244 3.54 -4.60 -20.05
C ILE A 244 4.43 -3.47 -20.55
N HIS A 245 3.87 -2.27 -20.67
CA HIS A 245 4.63 -1.08 -21.06
C HIS A 245 4.00 0.19 -20.48
N ASP A 246 4.80 1.24 -20.42
CA ASP A 246 4.36 2.57 -20.02
C ASP A 246 3.57 3.27 -21.13
N ARG A 247 3.21 4.52 -20.91
CA ARG A 247 2.42 5.34 -21.84
C ARG A 247 3.31 6.16 -22.78
N ASP A 248 4.49 5.72 -23.06
CA ASP A 248 5.41 6.43 -23.91
C ASP A 248 4.87 6.58 -25.34
N PRO A 249 5.01 7.77 -25.96
CA PRO A 249 4.47 8.05 -27.27
C PRO A 249 4.91 7.08 -28.38
N PRO A 250 6.11 6.47 -28.35
CA PRO A 250 6.54 5.53 -29.37
C PRO A 250 5.69 4.26 -29.48
N TYR A 251 4.95 3.85 -28.45
CA TYR A 251 4.02 2.73 -28.56
C TYR A 251 2.78 3.12 -29.39
N THR A 252 2.97 3.19 -30.71
CA THR A 252 1.95 3.62 -31.66
C THR A 252 0.80 2.61 -31.77
N ARG A 253 -0.33 3.04 -32.37
CA ARG A 253 -1.47 2.16 -32.60
C ARG A 253 -1.10 1.01 -33.52
N GLU A 254 -0.34 1.26 -34.56
CA GLU A 254 0.15 0.30 -35.55
C GLU A 254 0.98 -0.79 -34.87
N PHE A 255 1.94 -0.39 -34.01
CA PHE A 255 2.74 -1.31 -33.21
C PHE A 255 1.84 -2.22 -32.36
N LEU A 256 0.90 -1.64 -31.63
CA LEU A 256 0.00 -2.40 -30.75
C LEU A 256 -0.98 -3.30 -31.52
N SER A 257 -1.43 -2.87 -32.72
CA SER A 257 -2.27 -3.68 -33.60
C SER A 257 -1.54 -4.94 -34.07
N MET A 258 -0.30 -4.80 -34.52
CA MET A 258 0.53 -5.95 -34.93
C MET A 258 0.76 -6.95 -33.81
N LEU A 259 1.00 -6.47 -32.60
CA LEU A 259 1.12 -7.35 -31.44
C LEU A 259 -0.21 -8.08 -31.15
N ALA A 260 -1.35 -7.37 -31.26
CA ALA A 260 -2.65 -7.98 -31.05
C ALA A 260 -2.99 -9.04 -32.10
N GLU A 261 -2.62 -8.83 -33.37
CA GLU A 261 -2.73 -9.80 -34.46
C GLU A 261 -1.91 -11.07 -34.18
N ALA A 262 -0.74 -10.92 -33.55
CA ALA A 262 0.09 -12.03 -33.07
C ALA A 262 -0.40 -12.64 -31.72
N GLY A 263 -1.59 -12.25 -31.23
CA GLY A 263 -2.18 -12.76 -29.99
C GLY A 263 -1.63 -12.17 -28.69
N ILE A 264 -0.86 -11.09 -28.76
CA ILE A 264 -0.21 -10.44 -27.61
C ILE A 264 -1.07 -9.28 -27.15
N GLN A 265 -1.51 -9.32 -25.91
CA GLN A 265 -2.31 -8.27 -25.29
C GLN A 265 -1.41 -7.19 -24.64
N SER A 266 -1.55 -5.96 -25.08
CA SER A 266 -0.91 -4.80 -24.46
C SER A 266 -1.53 -4.49 -23.11
N VAL A 267 -0.70 -4.42 -22.07
CA VAL A 267 -1.06 -4.03 -20.72
C VAL A 267 -0.42 -2.67 -20.43
N ARG A 268 -1.17 -1.61 -20.73
CA ARG A 268 -0.72 -0.23 -20.49
C ARG A 268 -0.81 0.11 -19.01
N LEU A 269 0.31 0.51 -18.42
CA LEU A 269 0.38 0.89 -17.02
C LEU A 269 -0.35 2.21 -16.71
N PRO A 270 -0.89 2.37 -15.48
CA PRO A 270 -1.42 3.64 -15.01
C PRO A 270 -0.33 4.73 -14.97
N PRO A 271 -0.69 6.01 -15.15
CA PRO A 271 0.28 7.09 -15.02
C PRO A 271 0.90 7.13 -13.62
N ARG A 272 2.18 7.49 -13.53
CA ARG A 272 2.93 7.65 -12.26
C ARG A 272 2.92 6.40 -11.38
N SER A 273 3.04 5.23 -11.99
CA SER A 273 3.05 3.96 -11.27
C SER A 273 4.31 3.14 -11.56
N PRO A 274 5.51 3.66 -11.25
CA PRO A 274 6.78 3.02 -11.59
C PRO A 274 6.89 1.62 -11.00
N ASN A 275 6.41 1.42 -9.77
CA ASN A 275 6.43 0.11 -9.10
C ASN A 275 5.78 -1.03 -9.88
N LEU A 276 4.96 -0.72 -10.89
CA LEU A 276 4.29 -1.74 -11.71
C LEU A 276 5.19 -2.28 -12.83
N ASN A 277 6.29 -1.59 -13.17
CA ASN A 277 7.33 -2.05 -14.11
C ASN A 277 8.70 -2.22 -13.45
N ALA A 278 8.71 -2.53 -12.16
CA ALA A 278 9.92 -2.55 -11.33
C ALA A 278 11.05 -3.44 -11.86
N TYR A 279 10.75 -4.46 -12.66
CA TYR A 279 11.75 -5.35 -13.24
C TYR A 279 12.48 -4.70 -14.42
N ALA A 280 11.76 -4.03 -15.31
CA ALA A 280 12.34 -3.25 -16.39
C ALA A 280 13.16 -2.07 -15.84
N GLU A 281 12.64 -1.33 -14.87
CA GLU A 281 13.38 -0.25 -14.20
C GLU A 281 14.66 -0.74 -13.53
N ARG A 282 14.63 -1.92 -12.91
CA ARG A 282 15.84 -2.52 -12.31
C ARG A 282 16.88 -2.88 -13.38
N PHE A 283 16.45 -3.36 -14.54
CA PHE A 283 17.36 -3.61 -15.65
C PHE A 283 17.99 -2.31 -16.14
N VAL A 284 17.18 -1.27 -16.38
CA VAL A 284 17.68 0.05 -16.78
C VAL A 284 18.71 0.58 -15.79
N ARG A 285 18.43 0.51 -14.50
CA ARG A 285 19.40 0.89 -13.46
C ARG A 285 20.68 0.05 -13.57
N SER A 286 20.54 -1.27 -13.72
CA SER A 286 21.70 -2.17 -13.79
C SER A 286 22.61 -1.89 -14.98
N ILE A 287 22.04 -1.63 -16.17
CA ILE A 287 22.86 -1.33 -17.36
C ILE A 287 23.49 0.07 -17.27
N LYS A 288 22.77 1.06 -16.73
CA LYS A 288 23.30 2.41 -16.54
C LYS A 288 24.45 2.41 -15.53
N GLU A 289 24.22 1.99 -14.31
CA GLU A 289 25.24 1.99 -13.25
C GLU A 289 26.39 1.02 -13.52
N GLY A 290 26.11 -0.14 -14.14
CA GLY A 290 27.12 -1.18 -14.41
C GLY A 290 27.97 -0.91 -15.65
N CYS A 291 27.47 -0.15 -16.61
CA CYS A 291 28.12 0.00 -17.92
C CYS A 291 28.02 1.44 -18.45
N LEU A 292 26.82 1.92 -18.78
CA LEU A 292 26.66 3.08 -19.63
C LEU A 292 27.14 4.40 -18.99
N GLU A 293 27.02 4.56 -17.68
CA GLU A 293 27.46 5.75 -16.94
C GLU A 293 28.96 5.71 -16.62
N ARG A 294 29.65 4.60 -16.95
CA ARG A 294 31.08 4.41 -16.72
C ARG A 294 31.91 4.54 -18.00
N MET A 295 31.26 4.80 -19.13
CA MET A 295 31.89 4.87 -20.44
C MET A 295 31.50 6.13 -21.19
N ILE A 296 32.37 6.59 -22.06
CA ILE A 296 32.09 7.64 -23.04
C ILE A 296 31.98 6.95 -24.40
N PHE A 297 30.88 7.22 -25.10
CA PHE A 297 30.59 6.58 -26.38
C PHE A 297 30.93 7.50 -27.55
N PHE A 298 31.66 6.98 -28.52
CA PHE A 298 32.01 7.65 -29.78
C PHE A 298 31.35 6.89 -30.94
N GLY A 299 30.27 7.48 -31.48
CA GLY A 299 29.45 6.85 -32.51
C GLY A 299 28.47 5.78 -31.98
N GLU A 300 27.49 5.47 -32.81
CA GLU A 300 26.42 4.51 -32.50
C GLU A 300 26.98 3.07 -32.28
N ASP A 301 27.98 2.68 -33.06
CA ASP A 301 28.55 1.32 -32.96
C ASP A 301 29.21 1.07 -31.59
N SER A 302 29.87 2.07 -31.03
CA SER A 302 30.44 2.00 -29.68
C SER A 302 29.34 1.76 -28.62
N LEU A 303 28.21 2.44 -28.72
CA LEU A 303 27.07 2.22 -27.85
C LEU A 303 26.45 0.84 -28.05
N ARG A 304 26.22 0.42 -29.29
CA ARG A 304 25.67 -0.91 -29.62
C ARG A 304 26.53 -2.04 -29.08
N ASN A 305 27.83 -1.95 -29.28
CA ASN A 305 28.79 -2.94 -28.77
C ASN A 305 28.73 -3.02 -27.23
N ALA A 306 28.73 -1.90 -26.55
CA ALA A 306 28.63 -1.89 -25.08
C ALA A 306 27.31 -2.49 -24.57
N ILE A 307 26.19 -2.24 -25.22
CA ILE A 307 24.89 -2.83 -24.88
C ILE A 307 24.93 -4.37 -25.13
N CYS A 308 25.44 -4.83 -26.25
CA CYS A 308 25.56 -6.26 -26.58
C CYS A 308 26.42 -6.99 -25.54
N GLU A 309 27.58 -6.43 -25.21
CA GLU A 309 28.48 -7.02 -24.21
C GLU A 309 27.87 -7.03 -22.82
N PHE A 310 27.15 -5.96 -22.44
CA PHE A 310 26.42 -5.93 -21.17
C PHE A 310 25.29 -6.98 -21.13
N VAL A 311 24.51 -7.12 -22.19
CA VAL A 311 23.41 -8.10 -22.27
C VAL A 311 23.96 -9.52 -22.22
N ALA A 312 25.07 -9.78 -22.93
CA ALA A 312 25.78 -11.06 -22.86
C ALA A 312 26.25 -11.35 -21.42
N HIS A 313 26.89 -10.38 -20.75
CA HIS A 313 27.26 -10.51 -19.34
C HIS A 313 26.03 -10.73 -18.45
N TYR A 314 24.96 -9.99 -18.67
CA TYR A 314 23.71 -10.08 -17.90
C TYR A 314 23.09 -11.48 -17.98
N HIS A 315 23.16 -12.14 -19.13
CA HIS A 315 22.62 -13.50 -19.34
C HIS A 315 23.53 -14.61 -18.87
N LEU A 316 24.83 -14.50 -19.18
CA LEU A 316 25.79 -15.60 -19.10
C LEU A 316 26.66 -15.55 -17.84
N ASP A 317 26.92 -14.32 -17.33
CA ASP A 317 28.00 -14.13 -16.37
C ASP A 317 27.49 -13.55 -15.03
N ARG A 318 26.26 -13.03 -15.00
CA ARG A 318 25.69 -12.36 -13.82
C ARG A 318 24.69 -13.22 -13.08
N ASN A 319 24.88 -13.38 -11.76
CA ASN A 319 23.93 -14.04 -10.89
C ASN A 319 22.73 -13.13 -10.55
N HIS A 320 21.53 -13.69 -10.58
CA HIS A 320 20.28 -12.96 -10.35
C HIS A 320 19.61 -13.38 -9.04
N GLN A 321 19.56 -12.47 -8.06
CA GLN A 321 18.91 -12.73 -6.77
C GLN A 321 17.43 -13.18 -6.92
N GLY A 322 16.71 -12.59 -7.88
CA GLY A 322 15.32 -12.95 -8.16
C GLY A 322 15.12 -14.33 -8.79
N LEU A 323 16.20 -14.99 -9.22
CA LEU A 323 16.24 -16.37 -9.73
C LEU A 323 16.97 -17.32 -8.76
N GLY A 324 16.99 -17.02 -7.46
CA GLY A 324 17.72 -17.82 -6.48
C GLY A 324 19.23 -17.73 -6.64
N ASN A 325 19.74 -16.58 -7.04
CA ASN A 325 21.16 -16.29 -7.29
C ASN A 325 21.79 -17.15 -8.38
N ARG A 326 21.03 -17.47 -9.42
CA ARG A 326 21.48 -18.24 -10.58
C ARG A 326 21.72 -17.36 -11.80
N LEU A 327 22.46 -17.89 -12.76
CA LEU A 327 22.58 -17.32 -14.10
C LEU A 327 21.28 -17.52 -14.88
N ILE A 328 20.97 -16.63 -15.83
CA ILE A 328 19.82 -16.77 -16.74
C ILE A 328 20.04 -17.99 -17.67
N VAL A 329 21.23 -18.09 -18.24
CA VAL A 329 21.66 -19.26 -19.03
C VAL A 329 22.56 -20.11 -18.12
N PRO A 330 22.09 -21.28 -17.66
CA PRO A 330 22.91 -22.14 -16.81
C PRO A 330 24.19 -22.58 -17.55
N ILE A 331 25.31 -22.47 -16.89
CA ILE A 331 26.59 -23.06 -17.36
C ILE A 331 26.78 -24.35 -16.59
N THR A 332 27.19 -25.41 -17.27
CA THR A 332 27.62 -26.65 -16.61
C THR A 332 28.83 -26.31 -15.74
N PRO A 333 28.80 -26.61 -14.43
CA PRO A 333 29.98 -26.39 -13.60
C PRO A 333 31.18 -27.11 -14.18
N GLY A 334 32.30 -26.40 -14.35
CA GLY A 334 33.57 -27.03 -14.71
C GLY A 334 34.05 -27.95 -13.59
N ASP A 335 35.03 -28.79 -13.91
CA ASP A 335 35.63 -29.75 -12.98
C ASP A 335 36.13 -29.04 -11.71
N GLU A 336 35.90 -29.62 -10.54
CA GLU A 336 36.27 -29.00 -9.25
C GLU A 336 37.78 -28.74 -9.12
N GLY A 337 38.62 -29.42 -9.92
CA GLY A 337 40.09 -29.29 -9.97
C GLY A 337 40.63 -28.20 -10.89
N GLY A 338 39.82 -27.58 -11.76
CA GLY A 338 40.31 -26.61 -12.76
C GLY A 338 40.76 -25.27 -12.15
N THR A 339 41.71 -24.61 -12.82
CA THR A 339 42.18 -23.26 -12.44
C THR A 339 41.04 -22.24 -12.54
N VAL A 340 41.02 -21.27 -11.62
CA VAL A 340 40.03 -20.17 -11.65
C VAL A 340 40.52 -19.11 -12.63
N GLU A 341 39.72 -18.86 -13.65
CA GLU A 341 39.95 -17.82 -14.65
C GLU A 341 38.94 -16.69 -14.55
N CYS A 342 39.31 -15.51 -15.06
CA CYS A 342 38.45 -14.34 -15.13
C CYS A 342 38.17 -13.97 -16.58
N ARG A 343 36.92 -14.09 -17.00
CA ARG A 343 36.46 -13.53 -18.27
C ARG A 343 36.14 -12.06 -18.08
N GLN A 344 36.79 -11.23 -18.84
CA GLN A 344 36.61 -9.79 -18.82
C GLN A 344 35.87 -9.32 -20.07
N ARG A 345 34.88 -8.39 -19.87
CA ARG A 345 34.18 -7.69 -20.96
C ARG A 345 34.37 -6.19 -20.80
N LEU A 346 34.29 -5.45 -21.90
CA LEU A 346 34.43 -3.99 -21.93
C LEU A 346 35.71 -3.50 -21.21
N GLY A 347 36.83 -4.12 -21.52
CA GLY A 347 38.14 -3.75 -20.96
C GLY A 347 38.27 -3.98 -19.44
N GLY A 348 37.58 -4.98 -18.91
CA GLY A 348 37.61 -5.31 -17.48
C GLY A 348 36.54 -4.61 -16.64
N LEU A 349 35.64 -3.85 -17.26
CA LEU A 349 34.52 -3.23 -16.58
C LEU A 349 33.53 -4.27 -16.02
N LEU A 350 33.34 -5.38 -16.76
CA LEU A 350 32.49 -6.50 -16.38
C LEU A 350 33.33 -7.77 -16.26
N ASN A 351 33.28 -8.40 -15.10
CA ASN A 351 34.11 -9.55 -14.78
C ASN A 351 33.24 -10.75 -14.41
N TYR A 352 33.68 -11.95 -14.86
CA TYR A 352 33.06 -13.22 -14.49
C TYR A 352 34.17 -14.24 -14.19
N TYR A 353 34.05 -14.96 -13.09
CA TYR A 353 35.00 -15.96 -12.65
C TYR A 353 34.44 -17.36 -12.89
N TYR A 354 35.19 -18.21 -13.51
CA TYR A 354 34.84 -19.60 -13.82
C TYR A 354 36.05 -20.52 -13.65
N ARG A 355 35.78 -21.81 -13.56
CA ARG A 355 36.84 -22.82 -13.61
C ARG A 355 36.98 -23.36 -15.04
N GLN A 356 38.19 -23.44 -15.50
CA GLN A 356 38.48 -24.06 -16.80
C GLN A 356 38.18 -25.57 -16.68
N ALA A 357 37.52 -26.14 -17.67
CA ALA A 357 37.40 -27.60 -17.77
C ALA A 357 38.81 -28.17 -18.00
N ALA A 358 39.17 -29.26 -17.28
CA ALA A 358 40.45 -29.95 -17.40
C ALA A 358 40.59 -30.65 -18.74
#